data_4caf363ecdb55ca3a99c893c0642850f
#
_entry.id   4caf363ecdb55ca3a99c893c0642850f
#
_cell.length_a   1.000
_cell.length_b   1.000
_cell.length_c   1.000
_cell.angle_alpha   90.00
_cell.angle_beta   90.00
_cell.angle_gamma   90.00
#
_symmetry.space_group_name_H-M   'P 1'
#
loop_
_entity.id
_entity.type
_entity.pdbx_description
1 polymer ?
#
loop_
_entity_poly.entity_id
_entity_poly.type
_entity_poly.pdbx_seq_one_letter_code
_entity_poly.pdbx_strand_id
1 'polypeptide(L)'
;MQLSNDIFDVYKDRESGIDTLVTTCCDIKGLKTLYLTGIRKCFSEARNLPFNSRNIDAFLNRLSIGIFSRALVCLSQLEKNQQVTGGKFEVNQYSRKQLICDMDTAENKLQSLLQHLQI
;
A
#
# COMPACT_ATOMS: atom_id res chain seq x y z
N MET A 1 -2.84 -9.72 1.70
CA MET A 1 -1.37 -9.79 1.52
C MET A 1 -0.96 -9.66 0.06
N GLN A 2 -1.67 -10.31 -0.88
CA GLN A 2 -1.32 -10.22 -2.31
C GLN A 2 -1.31 -8.78 -2.83
N LEU A 3 -2.31 -7.98 -2.49
CA LEU A 3 -2.37 -6.59 -2.93
C LEU A 3 -1.19 -5.76 -2.39
N SER A 4 -0.72 -6.05 -1.18
CA SER A 4 0.48 -5.38 -0.64
C SER A 4 1.71 -5.67 -1.50
N ASN A 5 1.91 -6.92 -1.90
CA ASN A 5 3.01 -7.31 -2.79
C ASN A 5 2.88 -6.61 -4.16
N ASP A 6 1.68 -6.57 -4.71
CA ASP A 6 1.42 -5.91 -5.99
C ASP A 6 1.74 -4.41 -5.94
N ILE A 7 1.47 -3.77 -4.80
CA ILE A 7 1.83 -2.36 -4.59
C ILE A 7 3.35 -2.17 -4.53
N PHE A 8 4.05 -3.01 -3.79
CA PHE A 8 5.52 -2.91 -3.67
C PHE A 8 6.24 -3.26 -4.98
N ASP A 9 5.70 -4.20 -5.73
CA ASP A 9 6.33 -4.74 -6.93
C ASP A 9 5.82 -4.12 -8.24
N VAL A 10 5.12 -2.99 -8.18
CA VAL A 10 4.48 -2.41 -9.37
C VAL A 10 5.46 -2.18 -10.53
N TYR A 11 6.67 -1.70 -10.26
CA TYR A 11 7.67 -1.51 -11.30
C TYR A 11 8.13 -2.84 -11.89
N LYS A 12 8.47 -3.80 -11.04
CA LYS A 12 8.92 -5.13 -11.44
C LYS A 12 7.84 -5.84 -12.27
N ASP A 13 6.59 -5.78 -11.83
CA ASP A 13 5.47 -6.41 -12.52
C ASP A 13 5.22 -5.77 -13.88
N ARG A 14 5.29 -4.44 -13.98
CA ARG A 14 5.19 -3.74 -15.25
C ARG A 14 6.28 -4.18 -16.23
N GLU A 15 7.53 -4.19 -15.78
CA GLU A 15 8.66 -4.57 -16.61
C GLU A 15 8.61 -6.04 -17.07
N SER A 16 8.00 -6.89 -16.25
CA SER A 16 7.81 -8.32 -16.55
C SER A 16 6.53 -8.62 -17.34
N GLY A 17 5.72 -7.61 -17.63
CA GLY A 17 4.45 -7.78 -18.33
C GLY A 17 3.39 -8.53 -17.53
N ILE A 18 3.48 -8.49 -16.19
CA ILE A 18 2.52 -9.16 -15.31
C ILE A 18 1.37 -8.21 -15.01
N ASP A 19 0.14 -8.65 -15.27
CA ASP A 19 -1.07 -7.89 -14.96
C ASP A 19 -1.47 -8.13 -13.50
N THR A 20 -1.56 -7.06 -12.73
CA THR A 20 -2.03 -7.04 -11.35
C THR A 20 -3.13 -5.99 -11.19
N LEU A 21 -3.76 -5.93 -10.01
CA LEU A 21 -4.70 -4.84 -9.72
C LEU A 21 -4.04 -3.46 -9.81
N VAL A 22 -2.74 -3.37 -9.51
CA VAL A 22 -2.02 -2.09 -9.53
C VAL A 22 -1.59 -1.72 -10.95
N THR A 23 -1.00 -2.66 -11.70
CA THR A 23 -0.52 -2.37 -13.05
C THR A 23 -1.65 -2.11 -14.04
N THR A 24 -2.85 -2.64 -13.80
CA THR A 24 -4.03 -2.44 -14.65
C THR A 24 -4.97 -1.37 -14.11
N CYS A 25 -4.65 -0.78 -12.96
CA CYS A 25 -5.46 0.24 -12.32
C CYS A 25 -5.44 1.56 -13.11
N CYS A 26 -6.55 2.27 -13.13
CA CYS A 26 -6.63 3.63 -13.67
C CYS A 26 -6.98 4.68 -12.62
N ASP A 27 -7.30 4.27 -11.40
CA ASP A 27 -7.64 5.15 -10.28
C ASP A 27 -7.02 4.66 -8.97
N ILE A 28 -5.89 5.25 -8.61
CA ILE A 28 -5.16 4.88 -7.37
C ILE A 28 -5.95 5.28 -6.13
N LYS A 29 -6.72 6.35 -6.18
CA LYS A 29 -7.55 6.76 -5.04
C LYS A 29 -8.58 5.68 -4.70
N GLY A 30 -9.23 5.11 -5.71
CA GLY A 30 -10.16 3.99 -5.53
C GLY A 30 -9.45 2.74 -5.00
N LEU A 31 -8.26 2.44 -5.52
CA LEU A 31 -7.44 1.34 -5.03
C LEU A 31 -7.03 1.52 -3.57
N LYS A 32 -6.67 2.73 -3.17
CA LYS A 32 -6.34 3.07 -1.78
C LYS A 32 -7.53 2.84 -0.85
N THR A 33 -8.72 3.24 -1.28
CA THR A 33 -9.96 3.00 -0.53
C THR A 33 -10.22 1.50 -0.36
N LEU A 34 -10.04 0.72 -1.41
CA LEU A 34 -10.15 -0.74 -1.36
C LEU A 34 -9.15 -1.34 -0.38
N TYR A 35 -7.92 -0.87 -0.41
CA TYR A 35 -6.86 -1.35 0.48
C TYR A 35 -7.16 -1.05 1.95
N LEU A 36 -7.61 0.17 2.27
CA LEU A 36 -8.01 0.57 3.62
C LEU A 36 -9.19 -0.27 4.13
N THR A 37 -10.16 -0.55 3.28
CA THR A 37 -11.29 -1.43 3.62
C THR A 37 -10.79 -2.83 3.96
N GLY A 38 -9.85 -3.36 3.19
CA GLY A 38 -9.23 -4.65 3.45
C GLY A 38 -8.47 -4.70 4.79
N ILE A 39 -7.75 -3.64 5.13
CA ILE A 39 -7.06 -3.52 6.42
C ILE A 39 -8.06 -3.56 7.58
N ARG A 40 -9.13 -2.79 7.50
CA ARG A 40 -10.15 -2.74 8.55
C ARG A 40 -10.83 -4.09 8.73
N LYS A 41 -11.13 -4.77 7.63
CA LYS A 41 -11.69 -6.12 7.66
C LYS A 41 -10.73 -7.11 8.32
N CYS A 42 -9.45 -7.07 7.94
CA CYS A 42 -8.40 -7.90 8.54
C CYS A 42 -8.33 -7.70 10.05
N PHE A 43 -8.34 -6.47 10.52
CA PHE A 43 -8.30 -6.14 11.94
C PHE A 43 -9.53 -6.65 12.68
N SER A 44 -10.72 -6.43 12.11
CA SER A 44 -11.98 -6.89 12.69
C SER A 44 -12.02 -8.41 12.81
N GLU A 45 -11.64 -9.14 11.76
CA GLU A 45 -11.62 -10.61 11.77
C GLU A 45 -10.58 -11.15 12.74
N ALA A 46 -9.40 -10.54 12.81
CA ALA A 46 -8.34 -10.98 13.73
C ALA A 46 -8.77 -10.87 15.20
N ARG A 47 -9.50 -9.81 15.54
CA ARG A 47 -9.99 -9.61 16.92
C ARG A 47 -11.05 -10.61 17.35
N ASN A 48 -11.68 -11.30 16.40
CA ASN A 48 -12.65 -12.37 16.67
C ASN A 48 -12.01 -13.75 16.79
N LEU A 49 -10.70 -13.87 16.60
CA LEU A 49 -9.99 -15.14 16.74
C LEU A 49 -9.84 -15.55 18.21
N PRO A 50 -9.81 -16.87 18.51
CA PRO A 50 -9.76 -17.37 19.88
C PRO A 50 -8.33 -17.32 20.48
N PHE A 51 -7.65 -16.19 20.33
CA PHE A 51 -6.32 -15.96 20.88
C PHE A 51 -6.35 -14.86 21.92
N ASN A 52 -5.28 -14.81 22.74
CA ASN A 52 -5.10 -13.75 23.72
C ASN A 52 -5.10 -12.36 23.04
N SER A 53 -5.89 -11.42 23.57
CA SER A 53 -6.04 -10.08 22.97
C SER A 53 -4.71 -9.32 22.86
N ARG A 54 -3.81 -9.49 23.83
CA ARG A 54 -2.46 -8.89 23.78
C ARG A 54 -1.65 -9.42 22.60
N ASN A 55 -1.75 -10.72 22.31
CA ASN A 55 -1.05 -11.33 21.19
C ASN A 55 -1.65 -10.88 19.85
N ILE A 56 -2.97 -10.75 19.78
CA ILE A 56 -3.65 -10.22 18.61
C ILE A 56 -3.22 -8.77 18.36
N ASP A 57 -3.21 -7.92 19.37
CA ASP A 57 -2.80 -6.52 19.22
C ASP A 57 -1.34 -6.41 18.79
N ALA A 58 -0.46 -7.20 19.36
CA ALA A 58 0.95 -7.25 18.96
C ALA A 58 1.12 -7.66 17.50
N PHE A 59 0.38 -8.66 17.04
CA PHE A 59 0.38 -9.12 15.66
C PHE A 59 -0.13 -8.03 14.70
N LEU A 60 -1.25 -7.39 15.03
CA LEU A 60 -1.83 -6.32 14.21
C LEU A 60 -0.89 -5.11 14.13
N ASN A 61 -0.24 -4.75 15.22
CA ASN A 61 0.76 -3.68 15.22
C ASN A 61 1.94 -3.99 14.30
N ARG A 62 2.41 -5.24 14.28
CA ARG A 62 3.49 -5.65 13.37
C ARG A 62 3.07 -5.59 11.92
N LEU A 63 1.85 -6.02 11.60
CA LEU A 63 1.32 -5.91 10.24
C LEU A 63 1.17 -4.44 9.82
N SER A 64 0.65 -3.60 10.72
CA SER A 64 0.46 -2.19 10.44
C SER A 64 1.79 -1.48 10.16
N ILE A 65 2.78 -1.61 11.06
CA ILE A 65 4.09 -0.98 10.89
C ILE A 65 4.86 -1.59 9.72
N GLY A 66 4.87 -2.92 9.61
CA GLY A 66 5.74 -3.62 8.67
C GLY A 66 5.24 -3.64 7.24
N ILE A 67 3.93 -3.64 7.03
CA ILE A 67 3.33 -3.84 5.71
C ILE A 67 2.33 -2.74 5.36
N PHE A 68 1.27 -2.58 6.14
CA PHE A 68 0.13 -1.76 5.73
C PHE A 68 0.47 -0.27 5.62
N SER A 69 1.16 0.28 6.61
CA SER A 69 1.55 1.69 6.58
C SER A 69 2.53 1.99 5.44
N ARG A 70 3.44 1.08 5.16
CA ARG A 70 4.39 1.20 4.05
C ARG A 70 3.68 1.15 2.70
N ALA A 71 2.74 0.23 2.53
CA ALA A 71 1.95 0.15 1.30
C ALA A 71 1.11 1.41 1.09
N LEU A 72 0.55 2.00 2.15
CA LEU A 72 -0.18 3.25 2.07
C LEU A 72 0.70 4.43 1.64
N VAL A 73 1.95 4.48 2.08
CA VAL A 73 2.93 5.48 1.61
C VAL A 73 3.20 5.30 0.12
N CYS A 74 3.39 4.05 -0.32
CA CYS A 74 3.58 3.75 -1.75
C CYS A 74 2.36 4.15 -2.58
N LEU A 75 1.15 3.84 -2.11
CA LEU A 75 -0.10 4.26 -2.79
C LEU A 75 -0.22 5.78 -2.88
N SER A 76 0.19 6.51 -1.85
CA SER A 76 0.20 7.97 -1.87
C SER A 76 1.16 8.52 -2.92
N GLN A 77 2.31 7.89 -3.11
CA GLN A 77 3.25 8.25 -4.18
C GLN A 77 2.64 7.98 -5.57
N LEU A 78 1.99 6.84 -5.76
CA LEU A 78 1.32 6.51 -7.01
C LEU A 78 0.15 7.46 -7.30
N GLU A 79 -0.57 7.89 -6.28
CA GLU A 79 -1.65 8.87 -6.40
C GLU A 79 -1.12 10.23 -6.89
N LYS A 80 0.04 10.67 -6.40
CA LYS A 80 0.71 11.88 -6.91
C LYS A 80 1.06 11.73 -8.40
N ASN A 81 1.55 10.57 -8.81
CA ASN A 81 1.84 10.29 -10.22
C ASN A 81 0.58 10.36 -11.08
N GLN A 82 -0.54 9.86 -10.58
CA GLN A 82 -1.83 9.93 -11.26
C GLN A 82 -2.24 11.37 -11.54
N GLN A 83 -2.00 12.29 -10.62
CA GLN A 83 -2.31 13.71 -10.80
C GLN A 83 -1.49 14.34 -11.93
N VAL A 84 -0.23 13.93 -12.09
CA VAL A 84 0.65 14.40 -13.17
C VAL A 84 0.18 13.94 -14.54
N THR A 85 -0.48 12.80 -14.63
CA THR A 85 -1.02 12.26 -15.89
C THR A 85 -2.51 12.59 -16.11
N GLY A 86 -2.97 13.72 -15.57
CA GLY A 86 -4.30 14.24 -15.85
C GLY A 86 -5.44 13.54 -15.10
N GLY A 87 -5.15 12.93 -13.95
CA GLY A 87 -6.15 12.30 -13.11
C GLY A 87 -6.43 10.84 -13.42
N LYS A 88 -5.74 10.25 -14.39
CA LYS A 88 -5.81 8.83 -14.72
C LYS A 88 -4.45 8.19 -14.51
N PHE A 89 -4.40 7.10 -13.75
CA PHE A 89 -3.17 6.35 -13.52
C PHE A 89 -2.82 5.53 -14.76
N GLU A 90 -1.62 5.77 -15.29
CA GLU A 90 -1.11 5.11 -16.49
C GLU A 90 0.29 4.57 -16.21
N VAL A 91 0.37 3.33 -15.75
CA VAL A 91 1.59 2.70 -15.24
C VAL A 91 2.76 2.77 -16.23
N ASN A 92 2.49 2.72 -17.53
CA ASN A 92 3.54 2.75 -18.57
C ASN A 92 4.18 4.13 -18.77
N GLN A 93 3.60 5.18 -18.19
CA GLN A 93 4.06 6.56 -18.35
C GLN A 93 5.07 6.97 -17.29
N TYR A 94 5.30 6.15 -16.28
CA TYR A 94 6.13 6.53 -15.14
C TYR A 94 7.52 5.88 -15.20
N SER A 95 8.51 6.63 -14.67
CA SER A 95 9.86 6.12 -14.53
C SER A 95 9.94 5.11 -13.37
N ARG A 96 11.05 4.37 -13.32
CA ARG A 96 11.34 3.48 -12.19
C ARG A 96 11.26 4.24 -10.86
N LYS A 97 11.85 5.43 -10.79
CA LYS A 97 11.87 6.24 -9.56
C LYS A 97 10.47 6.66 -9.10
N GLN A 98 9.55 6.90 -10.03
CA GLN A 98 8.17 7.24 -9.72
C GLN A 98 7.36 6.05 -9.22
N LEU A 99 7.69 4.83 -9.63
CA LEU A 99 6.97 3.62 -9.26
C LEU A 99 7.53 2.92 -8.03
N ILE A 100 8.81 3.10 -7.72
CA ILE A 100 9.44 2.51 -6.54
C ILE A 100 9.39 3.51 -5.40
N CYS A 101 8.80 3.11 -4.27
CA CYS A 101 8.78 3.90 -3.05
C CYS A 101 10.00 3.54 -2.20
N ASP A 102 10.93 4.49 -2.07
CA ASP A 102 12.13 4.30 -1.25
C ASP A 102 11.78 4.54 0.22
N MET A 103 11.66 3.46 0.98
CA MET A 103 11.36 3.52 2.41
C MET A 103 12.56 3.89 3.28
N ASP A 104 13.76 4.04 2.71
CA ASP A 104 14.95 4.46 3.46
C ASP A 104 15.04 5.97 3.64
N THR A 105 14.24 6.75 2.92
CA THR A 105 14.18 8.20 3.13
C THR A 105 13.53 8.55 4.46
N ALA A 106 14.03 9.61 5.12
CA ALA A 106 13.47 10.08 6.38
C ALA A 106 11.99 10.50 6.24
N GLU A 107 11.65 11.14 5.12
CA GLU A 107 10.28 11.56 4.82
C GLU A 107 9.33 10.36 4.74
N ASN A 108 9.68 9.32 3.98
CA ASN A 108 8.84 8.14 3.84
C ASN A 108 8.74 7.35 5.14
N LYS A 109 9.79 7.27 5.93
CA LYS A 109 9.73 6.67 7.28
C LYS A 109 8.77 7.42 8.19
N LEU A 110 8.81 8.75 8.17
CA LEU A 110 7.88 9.58 8.95
C LEU A 110 6.44 9.38 8.47
N GLN A 111 6.20 9.43 7.17
CA GLN A 111 4.87 9.20 6.60
C GLN A 111 4.33 7.81 6.96
N SER A 112 5.17 6.79 6.93
CA SER A 112 4.81 5.43 7.33
C SER A 112 4.37 5.38 8.80
N LEU A 113 5.09 6.05 9.69
CA LEU A 113 4.72 6.14 11.10
C LEU A 113 3.37 6.86 11.29
N LEU A 114 3.15 7.97 10.58
CA LEU A 114 1.89 8.69 10.63
C LEU A 114 0.71 7.84 10.12
N GLN A 115 0.90 7.08 9.05
CA GLN A 115 -0.11 6.15 8.56
C GLN A 115 -0.41 5.06 9.60
N HIS A 116 0.62 4.51 10.23
CA HIS A 116 0.45 3.51 11.28
C HIS A 116 -0.41 4.04 12.43
N LEU A 117 -0.19 5.27 12.84
CA LEU A 117 -0.97 5.89 13.93
C LEU A 117 -2.45 6.13 13.56
N GLN A 118 -2.77 6.20 12.26
CA GLN A 118 -4.13 6.39 11.77
C GLN A 118 -4.87 5.06 11.51
N ILE A 119 -4.16 3.97 11.44
CA ILE A 119 -4.77 2.65 11.32
C ILE A 119 -5.28 2.20 12.69
#